data_868d6eb2b89d3ca8504b0f33815a61e0
#
_entry.id   868d6eb2b89d3ca8504b0f33815a61e0
#
_cell.length_a   1.000
_cell.length_b   1.000
_cell.length_c   1.000
_cell.angle_alpha   90.00
_cell.angle_beta   90.00
_cell.angle_gamma   90.00
#
_symmetry.space_group_name_H-M   'P 1'
#
loop_
_entity.id
_entity.type
_entity.pdbx_description
1 polymer ?
#
loop_
_entity_poly.entity_id
_entity_poly.type
_entity_poly.pdbx_seq_one_letter_code
_entity_poly.pdbx_strand_id
1 'polypeptide(L)'
;MNLSTLKNKNLQEVNSLLDIKDRDILAERFVSLGLPSKKSEEYRYFDVEKLLEKEYKTLTYVPKTLRVSEKIEIVDGVVVAGPQGMRIYNEPCGQLDMDHFDPLYYLGHLLSPHAIKIELDGDVEVEIEHKYTQSDALINYRIVLYTQSNRHATVYENFVSENIKDSLVLYGYDMHIAQDSSLRVVKMQSMQNSGYSMVASHKINVE
;
A
#
# COMPACT_ATOMS: atom_id res chain seq x y z
N MET A 1 12.68 -7.77 10.28
CA MET A 1 11.48 -7.62 11.13
C MET A 1 10.64 -8.87 10.93
N ASN A 2 10.28 -9.54 12.00
CA ASN A 2 9.39 -10.69 11.97
C ASN A 2 7.98 -10.20 12.38
N LEU A 3 7.05 -10.20 11.43
CA LEU A 3 5.70 -9.68 11.64
C LEU A 3 4.82 -10.60 12.51
N SER A 4 5.18 -11.88 12.65
CA SER A 4 4.45 -12.80 13.53
C SER A 4 4.63 -12.46 15.01
N THR A 5 5.72 -11.78 15.37
CA THR A 5 5.93 -11.29 16.74
C THR A 5 4.94 -10.20 17.14
N LEU A 6 4.26 -9.58 16.17
CA LEU A 6 3.16 -8.63 16.42
C LEU A 6 1.94 -9.31 17.09
N LYS A 7 1.81 -10.64 17.00
CA LYS A 7 0.78 -11.40 17.74
C LYS A 7 0.91 -11.30 19.26
N ASN A 8 2.13 -11.20 19.79
CA ASN A 8 2.41 -11.47 21.19
C ASN A 8 3.20 -10.38 21.92
N LYS A 9 3.72 -9.37 21.25
CA LYS A 9 4.61 -8.39 21.89
C LYS A 9 4.38 -6.98 21.36
N ASN A 10 4.26 -6.12 22.37
CA ASN A 10 4.64 -4.71 22.31
C ASN A 10 4.58 -4.11 20.89
N LEU A 11 3.37 -3.88 20.44
CA LEU A 11 3.11 -2.85 19.45
C LEU A 11 3.91 -1.58 19.77
N GLN A 12 4.39 -1.41 21.00
CA GLN A 12 5.33 -0.36 21.40
C GLN A 12 6.67 -0.42 20.66
N GLU A 13 7.19 -1.59 20.26
CA GLU A 13 8.43 -1.68 19.48
C GLU A 13 8.21 -1.31 18.01
N VAL A 14 7.09 -1.68 17.44
CA VAL A 14 6.66 -1.15 16.12
C VAL A 14 6.33 0.32 16.26
N ASN A 15 5.80 0.69 17.40
CA ASN A 15 5.42 2.02 17.79
C ASN A 15 6.57 3.02 17.85
N SER A 16 7.78 2.62 18.21
CA SER A 16 8.93 3.52 18.27
C SER A 16 9.49 3.91 16.88
N LEU A 17 9.12 3.14 15.84
CA LEU A 17 9.63 3.35 14.49
C LEU A 17 8.75 4.26 13.62
N LEU A 18 7.52 4.55 14.05
CA LEU A 18 6.52 5.21 13.22
C LEU A 18 5.81 6.34 13.99
N ASP A 19 5.97 7.55 13.53
CA ASP A 19 5.20 8.71 13.99
C ASP A 19 3.90 8.81 13.18
N ILE A 20 2.92 7.93 13.53
CA ILE A 20 1.63 7.86 12.85
C ILE A 20 0.55 8.38 13.80
N LYS A 21 -0.25 9.33 13.33
CA LYS A 21 -1.46 9.75 14.03
C LYS A 21 -2.42 8.55 14.13
N ASP A 22 -3.06 8.40 15.29
CA ASP A 22 -4.02 7.32 15.57
C ASP A 22 -3.43 5.88 15.57
N ARG A 23 -2.12 5.77 15.70
CA ARG A 23 -1.39 4.51 15.70
C ARG A 23 -1.91 3.49 16.73
N ASP A 24 -2.19 3.95 17.93
CA ASP A 24 -2.63 3.05 19.02
C ASP A 24 -3.99 2.43 18.69
N ILE A 25 -4.89 3.20 18.07
CA ILE A 25 -6.19 2.72 17.65
C ILE A 25 -6.08 1.68 16.53
N LEU A 26 -5.19 1.92 15.55
CA LEU A 26 -4.91 0.95 14.48
C LEU A 26 -4.34 -0.37 15.04
N ALA A 27 -3.43 -0.24 16.00
CA ALA A 27 -2.82 -1.37 16.67
C ALA A 27 -3.85 -2.18 17.45
N GLU A 28 -4.74 -1.53 18.19
CA GLU A 28 -5.84 -2.19 18.90
C GLU A 28 -6.78 -2.92 17.94
N ARG A 29 -7.14 -2.30 16.82
CA ARG A 29 -7.98 -2.92 15.79
C ARG A 29 -7.29 -4.14 15.18
N PHE A 30 -6.03 -4.01 14.76
CA PHE A 30 -5.27 -5.14 14.23
C PHE A 30 -5.21 -6.31 15.21
N VAL A 31 -4.91 -6.04 16.48
CA VAL A 31 -4.84 -7.08 17.53
C VAL A 31 -6.21 -7.72 17.78
N SER A 32 -7.28 -6.93 17.81
CA SER A 32 -8.63 -7.43 18.04
C SER A 32 -9.13 -8.36 16.94
N LEU A 33 -8.78 -8.07 15.68
CA LEU A 33 -9.11 -8.93 14.54
C LEU A 33 -8.21 -10.16 14.46
N GLY A 34 -6.97 -10.04 14.93
CA GLY A 34 -5.95 -11.09 14.84
C GLY A 34 -5.38 -11.24 13.42
N LEU A 35 -4.34 -12.05 13.28
CA LEU A 35 -3.79 -12.37 11.96
C LEU A 35 -4.75 -13.28 11.17
N PRO A 36 -4.88 -13.05 9.85
CA PRO A 36 -5.67 -13.94 9.02
C PRO A 36 -5.10 -15.36 9.04
N SER A 37 -5.97 -16.33 9.16
CA SER A 37 -5.59 -17.74 9.16
C SER A 37 -6.28 -18.47 8.01
N LYS A 38 -5.79 -19.65 7.65
CA LYS A 38 -6.45 -20.54 6.66
C LYS A 38 -7.87 -20.96 7.05
N LYS A 39 -8.31 -20.66 8.27
CA LYS A 39 -9.68 -20.92 8.73
C LYS A 39 -10.66 -19.85 8.28
N SER A 40 -10.19 -18.63 7.95
CA SER A 40 -11.03 -17.61 7.37
C SER A 40 -11.21 -17.86 5.86
N GLU A 41 -12.39 -17.64 5.36
CA GLU A 41 -12.76 -17.96 3.96
C GLU A 41 -11.89 -17.19 2.96
N GLU A 42 -11.59 -15.93 3.25
CA GLU A 42 -10.81 -15.04 2.40
C GLU A 42 -9.36 -15.50 2.22
N TYR A 43 -8.80 -16.20 3.22
CA TYR A 43 -7.40 -16.62 3.24
C TYR A 43 -7.21 -18.14 3.15
N ARG A 44 -8.27 -18.91 2.89
CA ARG A 44 -8.26 -20.39 2.88
C ARG A 44 -7.18 -20.99 1.98
N TYR A 45 -6.89 -20.35 0.86
CA TYR A 45 -5.94 -20.83 -0.13
C TYR A 45 -4.56 -20.19 -0.04
N PHE A 46 -4.36 -19.28 0.91
CA PHE A 46 -3.14 -18.49 1.03
C PHE A 46 -2.64 -18.45 2.46
N ASP A 47 -1.39 -18.86 2.67
CA ASP A 47 -0.78 -18.91 3.99
C ASP A 47 -0.12 -17.57 4.35
N VAL A 48 -0.94 -16.60 4.72
CA VAL A 48 -0.46 -15.28 5.15
C VAL A 48 0.42 -15.38 6.38
N GLU A 49 0.05 -16.25 7.33
CA GLU A 49 0.81 -16.43 8.57
C GLU A 49 2.26 -16.84 8.28
N LYS A 50 2.46 -17.80 7.39
CA LYS A 50 3.79 -18.24 6.96
C LYS A 50 4.61 -17.13 6.29
N LEU A 51 3.98 -16.24 5.53
CA LEU A 51 4.67 -15.08 4.96
C LEU A 51 5.10 -14.10 6.05
N LEU A 52 4.23 -13.86 7.04
CA LEU A 52 4.52 -12.91 8.10
C LEU A 52 5.52 -13.45 9.16
N GLU A 53 5.78 -14.76 9.17
CA GLU A 53 6.79 -15.39 10.04
C GLU A 53 8.23 -15.18 9.54
N LYS A 54 8.42 -14.85 8.27
CA LYS A 54 9.76 -14.59 7.73
C LYS A 54 10.34 -13.30 8.31
N GLU A 55 11.67 -13.28 8.39
CA GLU A 55 12.41 -12.05 8.68
C GLU A 55 12.67 -11.26 7.41
N TYR A 56 12.28 -10.00 7.42
CA TYR A 56 12.48 -9.07 6.32
C TYR A 56 13.34 -7.89 6.75
N LYS A 57 14.16 -7.39 5.83
CA LYS A 57 14.83 -6.09 6.00
C LYS A 57 13.76 -5.00 5.99
N THR A 58 13.83 -4.10 6.95
CA THR A 58 13.01 -2.89 6.96
C THR A 58 13.68 -1.84 6.09
N LEU A 59 12.95 -1.26 5.15
CA LEU A 59 13.45 -0.17 4.32
C LEU A 59 13.24 1.17 5.03
N THR A 60 14.26 2.01 5.00
CA THR A 60 14.13 3.39 5.47
C THR A 60 13.52 4.23 4.36
N TYR A 61 12.40 4.84 4.63
CA TYR A 61 11.78 5.77 3.72
C TYR A 61 12.58 7.08 3.63
N VAL A 62 12.96 7.44 2.41
CA VAL A 62 13.60 8.73 2.12
C VAL A 62 12.80 9.44 1.04
N PRO A 63 12.11 10.54 1.37
CA PRO A 63 11.41 11.34 0.36
C PRO A 63 12.38 11.79 -0.73
N LYS A 64 11.93 11.76 -1.97
CA LYS A 64 12.70 12.22 -3.13
C LYS A 64 12.00 13.37 -3.82
N THR A 65 12.76 14.28 -4.40
CA THR A 65 12.23 15.26 -5.35
C THR A 65 11.74 14.50 -6.58
N LEU A 66 10.50 14.73 -6.97
CA LEU A 66 9.90 14.04 -8.12
C LEU A 66 10.56 14.52 -9.41
N ARG A 67 10.95 13.58 -10.24
CA ARG A 67 11.33 13.83 -11.64
C ARG A 67 10.07 13.95 -12.49
N VAL A 68 10.12 14.72 -13.56
CA VAL A 68 9.06 14.73 -14.57
C VAL A 68 9.15 13.45 -15.39
N SER A 69 8.03 12.76 -15.56
CA SER A 69 7.87 11.54 -16.34
C SER A 69 6.47 11.51 -16.96
N GLU A 70 6.25 10.70 -17.97
CA GLU A 70 4.92 10.49 -18.57
C GLU A 70 4.02 9.64 -17.65
N LYS A 71 4.62 8.87 -16.75
CA LYS A 71 3.94 7.99 -15.78
C LYS A 71 4.37 8.28 -14.35
N ILE A 72 3.58 7.82 -13.40
CA ILE A 72 3.94 7.83 -11.99
C ILE A 72 4.86 6.62 -11.73
N GLU A 73 6.07 6.87 -11.21
CA GLU A 73 7.03 5.81 -10.89
C GLU A 73 7.15 5.69 -9.37
N ILE A 74 6.85 4.48 -8.86
CA ILE A 74 6.99 4.13 -7.44
C ILE A 74 8.05 3.04 -7.34
N VAL A 75 9.16 3.34 -6.68
CA VAL A 75 10.27 2.40 -6.48
C VAL A 75 10.36 2.01 -5.01
N ASP A 76 10.20 0.73 -4.72
CA ASP A 76 10.21 0.17 -3.36
C ASP A 76 9.32 0.96 -2.37
N GLY A 77 8.13 1.37 -2.85
CA GLY A 77 7.14 2.12 -2.07
C GLY A 77 7.37 3.64 -1.99
N VAL A 78 8.36 4.17 -2.69
CA VAL A 78 8.67 5.61 -2.75
C VAL A 78 8.34 6.16 -4.12
N VAL A 79 7.50 7.19 -4.22
CA VAL A 79 7.28 7.89 -5.48
C VAL A 79 8.52 8.68 -5.88
N VAL A 80 8.99 8.47 -7.11
CA VAL A 80 10.24 9.06 -7.62
C VAL A 80 10.05 9.93 -8.87
N ALA A 81 8.93 9.75 -9.58
CA ALA A 81 8.59 10.52 -10.77
C ALA A 81 7.08 10.58 -11.00
N GLY A 82 6.65 11.57 -11.77
CA GLY A 82 5.25 11.70 -12.17
C GLY A 82 5.03 12.72 -13.26
N PRO A 83 3.83 12.76 -13.87
CA PRO A 83 3.47 13.70 -14.91
C PRO A 83 3.57 15.16 -14.44
N GLN A 84 4.04 16.02 -15.35
CA GLN A 84 4.13 17.44 -15.07
C GLN A 84 2.75 18.02 -14.73
N GLY A 85 2.67 18.78 -13.65
CA GLY A 85 1.44 19.42 -13.21
C GLY A 85 0.47 18.52 -12.43
N MET A 86 0.70 17.21 -12.39
CA MET A 86 -0.09 16.31 -11.54
C MET A 86 0.25 16.50 -10.06
N ARG A 87 -0.77 16.54 -9.23
CA ARG A 87 -0.61 16.68 -7.78
C ARG A 87 -0.33 15.31 -7.17
N ILE A 88 0.95 15.05 -6.89
CA ILE A 88 1.45 13.83 -6.25
C ILE A 88 2.30 14.24 -5.07
N TYR A 89 1.95 13.80 -3.88
CA TYR A 89 2.70 14.13 -2.68
C TYR A 89 2.54 13.07 -1.59
N ASN A 90 3.47 13.09 -0.65
CA ASN A 90 3.40 12.23 0.52
C ASN A 90 2.79 12.99 1.68
N GLU A 91 1.84 12.38 2.35
CA GLU A 91 1.24 12.93 3.55
C GLU A 91 1.03 11.82 4.59
N PRO A 92 0.86 12.17 5.87
CA PRO A 92 0.43 11.18 6.85
C PRO A 92 -0.82 10.46 6.36
N CYS A 93 -0.94 9.17 6.67
CA CYS A 93 -2.16 8.44 6.38
C CYS A 93 -3.35 9.19 6.98
N GLY A 94 -4.33 9.48 6.12
CA GLY A 94 -5.46 10.33 6.48
C GLY A 94 -6.53 9.60 7.28
N GLN A 95 -7.78 9.95 7.05
CA GLN A 95 -8.92 9.35 7.74
C GLN A 95 -9.03 7.85 7.43
N LEU A 96 -8.92 7.04 8.49
CA LEU A 96 -8.92 5.59 8.41
C LEU A 96 -10.33 5.02 8.55
N ASP A 97 -10.56 3.89 7.88
CA ASP A 97 -11.77 3.09 8.13
C ASP A 97 -11.57 2.25 9.38
N MET A 98 -12.23 2.65 10.45
CA MET A 98 -12.13 1.94 11.72
C MET A 98 -13.00 0.68 11.79
N ASP A 99 -13.86 0.46 10.80
CA ASP A 99 -14.77 -0.69 10.71
C ASP A 99 -14.38 -1.67 9.56
N HIS A 100 -13.16 -1.53 9.02
CA HIS A 100 -12.68 -2.45 8.00
C HIS A 100 -12.54 -3.88 8.57
N PHE A 101 -12.97 -4.88 7.80
CA PHE A 101 -13.00 -6.28 8.27
C PHE A 101 -11.63 -6.98 8.17
N ASP A 102 -10.74 -6.48 7.29
CA ASP A 102 -9.46 -7.12 6.98
C ASP A 102 -8.34 -6.60 7.89
N PRO A 103 -7.75 -7.47 8.74
CA PRO A 103 -6.64 -7.07 9.60
C PRO A 103 -5.41 -6.61 8.82
N LEU A 104 -5.20 -7.07 7.58
CA LEU A 104 -4.06 -6.65 6.75
C LEU A 104 -4.20 -5.20 6.27
N TYR A 105 -5.43 -4.67 6.22
CA TYR A 105 -5.67 -3.24 6.01
C TYR A 105 -5.01 -2.42 7.13
N TYR A 106 -5.28 -2.77 8.39
CA TYR A 106 -4.70 -2.08 9.54
C TYR A 106 -3.19 -2.27 9.63
N LEU A 107 -2.69 -3.50 9.36
CA LEU A 107 -1.26 -3.76 9.30
C LEU A 107 -0.56 -2.91 8.23
N GLY A 108 -1.15 -2.80 7.05
CA GLY A 108 -0.64 -1.96 5.98
C GLY A 108 -0.51 -0.50 6.40
N HIS A 109 -1.52 0.04 7.08
CA HIS A 109 -1.47 1.41 7.62
C HIS A 109 -0.47 1.56 8.77
N LEU A 110 -0.39 0.59 9.68
CA LEU A 110 0.56 0.61 10.79
C LEU A 110 2.02 0.65 10.33
N LEU A 111 2.31 -0.04 9.24
CA LEU A 111 3.66 -0.14 8.71
C LEU A 111 4.02 0.98 7.72
N SER A 112 3.02 1.71 7.21
CA SER A 112 3.23 2.82 6.27
C SER A 112 3.38 4.14 7.03
N PRO A 113 4.57 4.76 7.02
CA PRO A 113 4.77 6.04 7.70
C PRO A 113 4.01 7.19 7.03
N HIS A 114 3.61 7.01 5.78
CA HIS A 114 2.90 8.00 4.95
C HIS A 114 2.15 7.29 3.84
N ALA A 115 1.24 8.03 3.19
CA ALA A 115 0.57 7.61 1.97
C ALA A 115 1.04 8.48 0.78
N ILE A 116 1.08 7.87 -0.39
CA ILE A 116 1.26 8.58 -1.67
C ILE A 116 -0.11 9.07 -2.10
N LYS A 117 -0.37 10.36 -2.00
CA LYS A 117 -1.61 10.96 -2.46
C LYS A 117 -1.51 11.38 -3.92
N ILE A 118 -2.50 10.98 -4.70
CA ILE A 118 -2.62 11.29 -6.12
C ILE A 118 -4.00 11.89 -6.36
N GLU A 119 -4.04 13.11 -6.88
CA GLU A 119 -5.27 13.78 -7.26
C GLU A 119 -5.46 13.67 -8.78
N LEU A 120 -6.56 13.02 -9.17
CA LEU A 120 -6.93 12.79 -10.56
C LEU A 120 -7.84 13.93 -11.03
N ASP A 121 -7.21 15.00 -11.52
CA ASP A 121 -7.88 16.21 -11.93
C ASP A 121 -8.33 16.12 -13.39
N GLY A 122 -9.63 15.99 -13.63
CA GLY A 122 -10.22 15.93 -14.97
C GLY A 122 -10.48 14.50 -15.46
N ASP A 123 -10.80 14.39 -16.74
CA ASP A 123 -10.93 13.11 -17.43
C ASP A 123 -9.52 12.69 -17.86
N VAL A 124 -8.93 11.73 -17.14
CA VAL A 124 -7.52 11.38 -17.29
C VAL A 124 -7.28 9.89 -17.37
N GLU A 125 -6.25 9.52 -18.12
CA GLU A 125 -5.64 8.19 -18.08
C GLU A 125 -4.23 8.31 -17.52
N VAL A 126 -3.93 7.55 -16.48
CA VAL A 126 -2.65 7.61 -15.75
C VAL A 126 -2.04 6.22 -15.64
N GLU A 127 -0.77 6.10 -15.97
CA GLU A 127 0.01 4.89 -15.71
C GLU A 127 0.76 5.03 -14.39
N ILE A 128 0.69 4.00 -13.54
CA ILE A 128 1.49 3.86 -12.32
C ILE A 128 2.37 2.62 -12.49
N GLU A 129 3.67 2.81 -12.51
CA GLU A 129 4.64 1.72 -12.49
C GLU A 129 5.16 1.49 -11.07
N HIS A 130 4.91 0.29 -10.56
CA HIS A 130 5.44 -0.19 -9.29
C HIS A 130 6.68 -1.03 -9.56
N LYS A 131 7.85 -0.53 -9.18
CA LYS A 131 9.13 -1.19 -9.38
C LYS A 131 9.71 -1.68 -8.05
N TYR A 132 10.05 -2.97 -7.98
CA TYR A 132 10.63 -3.59 -6.81
C TYR A 132 12.08 -4.01 -7.10
N THR A 133 13.00 -3.52 -6.26
CA THR A 133 14.45 -3.69 -6.47
C THR A 133 15.17 -4.34 -5.28
N GLN A 134 14.51 -4.45 -4.13
CA GLN A 134 15.12 -4.94 -2.90
C GLN A 134 14.78 -6.39 -2.64
N SER A 135 15.80 -7.23 -2.36
CA SER A 135 15.64 -8.61 -1.92
C SER A 135 15.55 -8.71 -0.39
N ASP A 136 14.86 -9.75 0.09
CA ASP A 136 14.66 -10.04 1.51
C ASP A 136 14.04 -8.86 2.28
N ALA A 137 13.24 -8.04 1.61
CA ALA A 137 12.73 -6.79 2.13
C ALA A 137 11.21 -6.81 2.36
N LEU A 138 10.78 -6.06 3.38
CA LEU A 138 9.40 -5.64 3.52
C LEU A 138 9.23 -4.29 2.82
N ILE A 139 8.49 -4.31 1.72
CA ILE A 139 8.13 -3.12 0.94
C ILE A 139 6.68 -2.81 1.30
N ASN A 140 6.47 -1.71 2.00
CA ASN A 140 5.13 -1.35 2.46
C ASN A 140 4.81 0.10 2.12
N TYR A 141 3.64 0.33 1.50
CA TYR A 141 3.16 1.67 1.14
C TYR A 141 1.66 1.69 0.88
N ARG A 142 1.07 2.86 1.05
CA ARG A 142 -0.33 3.14 0.76
C ARG A 142 -0.44 4.21 -0.32
N ILE A 143 -1.47 4.12 -1.13
CA ILE A 143 -1.80 5.13 -2.15
C ILE A 143 -3.22 5.62 -1.86
N VAL A 144 -3.40 6.93 -1.85
CA VAL A 144 -4.70 7.56 -1.73
C VAL A 144 -5.04 8.21 -3.07
N LEU A 145 -6.13 7.77 -3.69
CA LEU A 145 -6.61 8.31 -4.94
C LEU A 145 -7.85 9.18 -4.70
N TYR A 146 -7.86 10.37 -5.28
CA TYR A 146 -9.02 11.25 -5.29
C TYR A 146 -9.45 11.53 -6.72
N THR A 147 -10.74 11.36 -7.02
CA THR A 147 -11.35 11.88 -8.25
C THR A 147 -12.05 13.19 -7.96
N GLN A 148 -12.20 14.03 -8.98
CA GLN A 148 -13.09 15.20 -8.92
C GLN A 148 -14.51 14.80 -9.34
N SER A 149 -15.50 15.53 -8.81
CA SER A 149 -16.91 15.35 -9.19
C SER A 149 -17.11 15.55 -10.71
N ASN A 150 -18.01 14.74 -11.28
CA ASN A 150 -18.35 14.74 -12.71
C ASN A 150 -17.13 14.46 -13.61
N ARG A 151 -16.19 13.61 -13.19
CA ARG A 151 -14.98 13.25 -13.95
C ARG A 151 -14.79 11.74 -14.02
N HIS A 152 -14.08 11.31 -15.06
CA HIS A 152 -13.81 9.91 -15.32
C HIS A 152 -12.30 9.69 -15.41
N ALA A 153 -11.79 8.82 -14.55
CA ALA A 153 -10.37 8.51 -14.54
C ALA A 153 -10.11 7.02 -14.78
N THR A 154 -9.03 6.71 -15.49
CA THR A 154 -8.51 5.36 -15.62
C THR A 154 -7.07 5.32 -15.13
N VAL A 155 -6.78 4.39 -14.23
CA VAL A 155 -5.44 4.14 -13.71
C VAL A 155 -4.99 2.77 -14.21
N TYR A 156 -3.87 2.74 -14.92
CA TYR A 156 -3.19 1.51 -15.34
C TYR A 156 -2.03 1.25 -14.39
N GLU A 157 -2.09 0.16 -13.64
CA GLU A 157 -1.01 -0.26 -12.76
C GLU A 157 -0.15 -1.33 -13.43
N ASN A 158 1.15 -1.11 -13.47
CA ASN A 158 2.12 -2.07 -13.95
C ASN A 158 3.10 -2.43 -12.84
N PHE A 159 3.22 -3.74 -12.53
CA PHE A 159 4.11 -4.24 -11.48
C PHE A 159 5.31 -4.91 -12.11
N VAL A 160 6.50 -4.36 -11.84
CA VAL A 160 7.77 -4.86 -12.37
C VAL A 160 8.76 -5.14 -11.25
N SER A 161 9.59 -6.16 -11.42
CA SER A 161 10.66 -6.48 -10.48
C SER A 161 11.94 -6.85 -11.21
N GLU A 162 13.07 -6.50 -10.61
CA GLU A 162 14.40 -6.78 -11.17
C GLU A 162 15.15 -7.77 -10.28
N ASN A 163 15.10 -9.06 -10.63
CA ASN A 163 15.91 -10.12 -10.01
C ASN A 163 15.92 -10.13 -8.46
N ILE A 164 14.79 -9.75 -7.85
CA ILE A 164 14.64 -9.76 -6.39
C ILE A 164 14.30 -11.16 -5.90
N LYS A 165 14.57 -11.42 -4.61
CA LYS A 165 14.27 -12.69 -3.96
C LYS A 165 13.60 -12.45 -2.60
N ASP A 166 12.63 -13.30 -2.30
CA ASP A 166 12.03 -13.46 -0.97
C ASP A 166 11.50 -12.18 -0.30
N SER A 167 11.08 -11.20 -1.07
CA SER A 167 10.50 -9.97 -0.54
C SER A 167 9.00 -10.09 -0.30
N LEU A 168 8.49 -9.30 0.62
CA LEU A 168 7.06 -9.14 0.88
C LEU A 168 6.63 -7.71 0.55
N VAL A 169 5.66 -7.59 -0.34
CA VAL A 169 5.03 -6.32 -0.69
C VAL A 169 3.66 -6.25 -0.01
N LEU A 170 3.49 -5.27 0.86
CA LEU A 170 2.21 -4.90 1.43
C LEU A 170 1.81 -3.54 0.85
N TYR A 171 0.80 -3.51 -0.01
CA TYR A 171 0.35 -2.25 -0.57
C TYR A 171 -1.18 -2.16 -0.58
N GLY A 172 -1.69 -0.98 -0.82
CA GLY A 172 -3.12 -0.83 -0.99
C GLY A 172 -3.54 0.59 -1.32
N TYR A 173 -4.81 0.68 -1.69
CA TYR A 173 -5.46 1.95 -2.01
C TYR A 173 -6.50 2.31 -0.98
N ASP A 174 -6.58 3.61 -0.70
CA ASP A 174 -7.76 4.27 -0.18
C ASP A 174 -8.28 5.18 -1.30
N MET A 175 -9.40 4.78 -1.94
CA MET A 175 -9.96 5.46 -3.11
C MET A 175 -11.15 6.30 -2.67
N HIS A 176 -11.14 7.58 -3.04
CA HIS A 176 -12.23 8.52 -2.83
C HIS A 176 -12.79 8.92 -4.19
N ILE A 177 -13.97 8.39 -4.49
CA ILE A 177 -14.66 8.61 -5.76
C ILE A 177 -15.77 9.62 -5.50
N ALA A 178 -15.57 10.84 -5.99
CA ALA A 178 -16.51 11.94 -5.79
C ALA A 178 -17.80 11.77 -6.58
N GLN A 179 -18.82 12.56 -6.23
CA GLN A 179 -20.15 12.50 -6.82
C GLN A 179 -20.09 12.56 -8.36
N ASP A 180 -20.92 11.74 -9.01
CA ASP A 180 -21.08 11.65 -10.47
C ASP A 180 -19.74 11.40 -11.20
N SER A 181 -18.78 10.75 -10.54
CA SER A 181 -17.49 10.39 -11.12
C SER A 181 -17.33 8.89 -11.26
N SER A 182 -16.30 8.46 -12.01
CA SER A 182 -15.91 7.06 -12.08
C SER A 182 -14.40 6.89 -12.06
N LEU A 183 -13.95 5.79 -11.45
CA LEU A 183 -12.57 5.37 -11.44
C LEU A 183 -12.46 3.92 -11.93
N ARG A 184 -11.70 3.71 -12.99
CA ARG A 184 -11.32 2.38 -13.46
C ARG A 184 -9.87 2.12 -13.08
N VAL A 185 -9.59 0.99 -12.44
CA VAL A 185 -8.22 0.55 -12.14
C VAL A 185 -7.96 -0.75 -12.90
N VAL A 186 -6.95 -0.75 -13.74
CA VAL A 186 -6.51 -1.90 -14.53
C VAL A 186 -5.13 -2.34 -14.04
N LYS A 187 -5.02 -3.54 -13.49
CA LYS A 187 -3.78 -4.07 -12.94
C LYS A 187 -3.13 -5.04 -13.90
N MET A 188 -1.87 -4.79 -14.23
CA MET A 188 -1.04 -5.67 -15.05
C MET A 188 0.14 -6.16 -14.22
N GLN A 189 0.25 -7.47 -14.07
CA GLN A 189 1.36 -8.11 -13.36
C GLN A 189 2.18 -8.93 -14.35
N SER A 190 3.35 -8.42 -14.72
CA SER A 190 4.31 -9.16 -15.55
C SER A 190 5.24 -9.94 -14.63
N MET A 191 4.90 -11.21 -14.39
CA MET A 191 5.53 -12.07 -13.39
C MET A 191 6.69 -12.89 -13.97
N GLN A 192 7.60 -12.29 -14.71
CA GLN A 192 8.83 -13.00 -15.10
C GLN A 192 9.81 -12.98 -13.93
N ASN A 193 9.99 -14.16 -13.27
CA ASN A 193 10.94 -14.38 -12.18
C ASN A 193 10.76 -13.48 -10.97
N SER A 194 9.52 -13.20 -10.57
CA SER A 194 9.25 -12.41 -9.38
C SER A 194 9.58 -13.20 -8.11
N GLY A 195 10.61 -12.80 -7.40
CA GLY A 195 10.94 -13.32 -6.07
C GLY A 195 10.25 -12.56 -4.96
N TYR A 196 8.99 -12.13 -5.12
CA TYR A 196 8.24 -11.47 -4.08
C TYR A 196 6.83 -12.05 -3.94
N SER A 197 6.30 -11.95 -2.74
CA SER A 197 4.88 -12.16 -2.45
C SER A 197 4.21 -10.81 -2.28
N MET A 198 3.00 -10.66 -2.79
CA MET A 198 2.25 -9.41 -2.67
C MET A 198 0.92 -9.65 -1.99
N VAL A 199 0.64 -8.80 -1.02
CA VAL A 199 -0.67 -8.71 -0.36
C VAL A 199 -1.18 -7.30 -0.55
N ALA A 200 -2.40 -7.19 -1.06
CA ALA A 200 -3.04 -5.92 -1.32
C ALA A 200 -4.34 -5.80 -0.52
N SER A 201 -4.53 -4.68 0.16
CA SER A 201 -5.78 -4.35 0.84
C SER A 201 -6.26 -2.97 0.39
N HIS A 202 -7.52 -2.88 -0.02
CA HIS A 202 -8.08 -1.68 -0.61
C HIS A 202 -9.35 -1.25 0.12
N LYS A 203 -9.54 0.07 0.19
CA LYS A 203 -10.81 0.68 0.58
C LYS A 203 -11.31 1.56 -0.55
N ILE A 204 -12.61 1.52 -0.82
CA ILE A 204 -13.26 2.34 -1.83
C ILE A 204 -14.41 3.09 -1.15
N ASN A 205 -14.35 4.42 -1.19
CA ASN A 205 -15.41 5.31 -0.77
C ASN A 205 -16.04 5.93 -2.02
N VAL A 206 -17.34 5.83 -2.15
CA VAL A 206 -18.14 6.42 -3.26
C VAL A 206 -19.14 7.37 -2.63
N GLU A 207 -19.14 8.62 -3.09
CA GLU A 207 -20.10 9.67 -2.66
C GLU A 207 -21.37 9.66 -3.52
#